data_6ec95f3f17a4be8dbe0e0003f5322eeb
#
_entry.id   6ec95f3f17a4be8dbe0e0003f5322eeb
#
_cell.length_a   1.000
_cell.length_b   1.000
_cell.length_c   1.000
_cell.angle_alpha   90.00
_cell.angle_beta   90.00
_cell.angle_gamma   90.00
#
_symmetry.space_group_name_H-M   'P 1'
#
loop_
_entity.id
_entity.type
_entity.pdbx_description
1 polymer ?
#
loop_
_entity_poly.entity_id
_entity_poly.type
_entity_poly.pdbx_seq_one_letter_code
_entity_poly.pdbx_strand_id
1 'polypeptide(L)'
;MLDLHSLPEGTWPEQAIRNNGPDSLVLERAKLRELAEGWPCYRDACEWENFESIFHEDAFVYTTWSGRVSYKDFMAASKAGMDKGAFIMHRCHGVTTDITPDATRAVTKMKATITQRFTIDGCEVDAEADCRFCFFFEKANGRWGARFVRHWYEKDKLLPVNPNKIPRINDEKLNSYPEGYKCLAYCQELTMGVTVLRDMPGHRRHVGTVCGEKHDLLYRLSKDWLDGKTIDV
;
A
#
# COMPACT_ATOMS: atom_id res chain seq x y z
N MET A 1 -16.75 -23.55 -3.82
CA MET A 1 -16.11 -23.01 -2.59
C MET A 1 -14.90 -22.21 -3.01
N LEU A 2 -14.73 -20.99 -2.54
CA LEU A 2 -13.56 -20.18 -2.88
C LEU A 2 -12.31 -20.83 -2.29
N ASP A 3 -11.31 -21.11 -3.12
CA ASP A 3 -10.00 -21.52 -2.63
C ASP A 3 -9.24 -20.29 -2.10
N LEU A 4 -9.06 -20.21 -0.79
CA LEU A 4 -8.29 -19.16 -0.12
C LEU A 4 -6.82 -19.54 0.09
N HIS A 5 -6.40 -20.74 -0.32
CA HIS A 5 -5.08 -21.29 -0.03
C HIS A 5 -4.09 -21.19 -1.19
N SER A 6 -4.57 -20.88 -2.39
CA SER A 6 -3.75 -20.67 -3.57
C SER A 6 -3.96 -19.29 -4.19
N LEU A 7 -3.00 -18.79 -4.92
CA LEU A 7 -3.18 -17.62 -5.76
C LEU A 7 -4.08 -17.97 -6.95
N PRO A 8 -4.79 -16.98 -7.52
CA PRO A 8 -5.56 -17.19 -8.73
C PRO A 8 -4.68 -17.72 -9.88
N GLU A 9 -5.28 -18.50 -10.76
CA GLU A 9 -4.62 -18.93 -11.99
C GLU A 9 -4.07 -17.74 -12.80
N GLY A 10 -2.92 -17.91 -13.41
CA GLY A 10 -2.28 -16.87 -14.22
C GLY A 10 -1.61 -15.75 -13.43
N THR A 11 -1.44 -15.90 -12.10
CA THR A 11 -0.77 -14.89 -11.24
C THR A 11 0.68 -15.26 -10.89
N TRP A 12 1.13 -16.46 -11.29
CA TRP A 12 2.50 -16.91 -11.03
C TRP A 12 3.45 -16.42 -12.12
N PRO A 13 4.53 -15.68 -11.76
CA PRO A 13 5.58 -15.32 -12.71
C PRO A 13 6.30 -16.57 -13.22
N GLU A 14 6.71 -16.55 -14.47
CA GLU A 14 7.37 -17.71 -15.10
C GLU A 14 8.75 -17.98 -14.52
N GLN A 15 9.52 -16.93 -14.24
CA GLN A 15 10.93 -17.07 -13.87
C GLN A 15 11.33 -16.35 -12.57
N ALA A 16 10.41 -15.67 -11.89
CA ALA A 16 10.77 -14.90 -10.70
C ALA A 16 11.25 -15.80 -9.56
N ILE A 17 12.32 -15.35 -8.91
CA ILE A 17 12.94 -16.02 -7.78
C ILE A 17 12.37 -15.45 -6.49
N ARG A 18 11.90 -16.33 -5.63
CA ARG A 18 11.40 -16.03 -4.28
C ARG A 18 12.38 -16.55 -3.23
N ASN A 19 11.84 -17.16 -2.21
CA ASN A 19 12.63 -17.75 -1.13
C ASN A 19 13.69 -18.74 -1.65
N ASN A 20 14.78 -18.91 -0.91
CA ASN A 20 15.87 -19.83 -1.25
C ASN A 20 16.49 -19.60 -2.64
N GLY A 21 16.54 -18.35 -3.05
CA GLY A 21 17.23 -17.98 -4.31
C GLY A 21 18.76 -18.08 -4.15
N PRO A 22 19.49 -17.94 -5.28
CA PRO A 22 20.93 -18.01 -5.27
C PRO A 22 21.56 -16.87 -4.47
N ASP A 23 22.72 -17.12 -3.86
CA ASP A 23 23.46 -16.14 -3.04
C ASP A 23 23.78 -14.86 -3.80
N SER A 24 23.94 -14.94 -5.12
CA SER A 24 24.17 -13.77 -5.98
C SER A 24 23.07 -12.70 -5.93
N LEU A 25 21.86 -13.06 -5.52
CA LEU A 25 20.72 -12.16 -5.40
C LEU A 25 20.46 -11.65 -3.98
N VAL A 26 21.23 -12.11 -2.99
CA VAL A 26 21.01 -11.76 -1.57
C VAL A 26 21.15 -10.25 -1.34
N LEU A 27 22.19 -9.62 -1.87
CA LEU A 27 22.40 -8.18 -1.74
C LEU A 27 21.32 -7.36 -2.46
N GLU A 28 20.88 -7.80 -3.64
CA GLU A 28 19.83 -7.11 -4.37
C GLU A 28 18.50 -7.18 -3.61
N ARG A 29 18.18 -8.33 -3.04
CA ARG A 29 16.99 -8.51 -2.20
C ARG A 29 17.06 -7.67 -0.91
N ALA A 30 18.25 -7.53 -0.31
CA ALA A 30 18.44 -6.67 0.87
C ALA A 30 18.16 -5.21 0.55
N LYS A 31 18.72 -4.68 -0.57
CA LYS A 31 18.45 -3.30 -1.03
C LYS A 31 16.95 -3.05 -1.28
N LEU A 32 16.27 -4.00 -1.93
CA LEU A 32 14.83 -3.90 -2.20
C LEU A 32 14.00 -3.88 -0.92
N ARG A 33 14.42 -4.66 0.08
CA ARG A 33 13.80 -4.65 1.40
C ARG A 33 13.97 -3.31 2.09
N GLU A 34 15.20 -2.77 2.12
CA GLU A 34 15.49 -1.45 2.71
C GLU A 34 14.67 -0.34 2.05
N LEU A 35 14.55 -0.35 0.70
CA LEU A 35 13.72 0.62 -0.02
C LEU A 35 12.24 0.52 0.37
N ALA A 36 11.71 -0.68 0.50
CA ALA A 36 10.31 -0.86 0.89
C ALA A 36 10.08 -0.45 2.37
N GLU A 37 10.96 -0.85 3.28
CA GLU A 37 10.93 -0.47 4.70
C GLU A 37 11.20 1.02 4.91
N GLY A 38 11.87 1.67 3.96
CA GLY A 38 12.06 3.12 3.92
C GLY A 38 10.77 3.92 3.82
N TRP A 39 9.72 3.35 3.20
CA TRP A 39 8.43 4.05 3.11
C TRP A 39 7.89 4.47 4.49
N PRO A 40 7.60 3.55 5.44
CA PRO A 40 7.14 3.94 6.77
C PRO A 40 8.16 4.78 7.54
N CYS A 41 9.42 4.39 7.49
CA CYS A 41 10.46 5.03 8.28
C CYS A 41 10.66 6.50 7.90
N TYR A 42 10.85 6.78 6.62
CA TYR A 42 11.15 8.14 6.15
C TYR A 42 9.92 9.04 6.11
N ARG A 43 8.79 8.50 5.62
CA ARG A 43 7.57 9.28 5.50
C ARG A 43 7.03 9.72 6.86
N ASP A 44 6.97 8.81 7.83
CA ASP A 44 6.43 9.10 9.16
C ASP A 44 7.35 10.04 9.96
N ALA A 45 8.65 9.99 9.70
CA ALA A 45 9.66 10.88 10.29
C ALA A 45 9.86 12.21 9.52
N CYS A 46 9.10 12.44 8.44
CA CYS A 46 9.25 13.59 7.56
C CYS A 46 10.66 13.70 6.90
N GLU A 47 11.35 12.59 6.74
CA GLU A 47 12.65 12.50 6.07
C GLU A 47 12.46 12.48 4.54
N TRP A 48 12.05 13.60 3.97
CA TRP A 48 11.55 13.68 2.60
C TRP A 48 12.57 13.39 1.52
N GLU A 49 13.84 13.76 1.72
CA GLU A 49 14.92 13.44 0.78
C GLU A 49 15.17 11.93 0.74
N ASN A 50 15.18 11.28 1.92
CA ASN A 50 15.30 9.84 2.03
C ASN A 50 14.08 9.15 1.42
N PHE A 51 12.86 9.69 1.65
CA PHE A 51 11.63 9.17 1.05
C PHE A 51 11.65 9.28 -0.48
N GLU A 52 12.10 10.41 -1.02
CA GLU A 52 12.25 10.61 -2.46
C GLU A 52 13.21 9.57 -3.09
N SER A 53 14.26 9.18 -2.37
CA SER A 53 15.25 8.22 -2.86
C SER A 53 14.69 6.82 -3.16
N ILE A 54 13.49 6.48 -2.69
CA ILE A 54 12.81 5.21 -2.96
C ILE A 54 12.39 5.10 -4.43
N PHE A 55 12.14 6.24 -5.11
CA PHE A 55 11.46 6.30 -6.39
C PHE A 55 12.39 6.53 -7.58
N HIS A 56 11.95 6.12 -8.75
CA HIS A 56 12.41 6.68 -10.01
C HIS A 56 11.66 7.97 -10.31
N GLU A 57 12.23 8.83 -11.18
CA GLU A 57 11.70 10.17 -11.46
C GLU A 57 10.26 10.17 -12.01
N ASP A 58 9.89 9.15 -12.75
CA ASP A 58 8.58 8.95 -13.36
C ASP A 58 7.65 8.01 -12.59
N ALA A 59 7.92 7.82 -11.29
CA ALA A 59 7.15 6.93 -10.45
C ALA A 59 5.76 7.47 -10.10
N PHE A 60 4.82 6.53 -9.91
CA PHE A 60 3.46 6.80 -9.48
C PHE A 60 3.12 6.10 -8.17
N VAL A 61 2.31 6.77 -7.38
CA VAL A 61 1.71 6.24 -6.15
C VAL A 61 0.20 6.23 -6.31
N TYR A 62 -0.46 5.18 -5.81
CA TYR A 62 -1.90 5.05 -5.92
C TYR A 62 -2.49 4.62 -4.57
N THR A 63 -3.17 5.55 -3.89
CA THR A 63 -3.80 5.33 -2.58
C THR A 63 -5.31 5.63 -2.61
N THR A 64 -6.01 5.31 -1.52
CA THR A 64 -7.45 5.57 -1.38
C THR A 64 -7.83 7.03 -1.56
N TRP A 65 -7.00 7.96 -1.06
CA TRP A 65 -7.31 9.39 -1.00
C TRP A 65 -6.64 10.22 -2.10
N SER A 66 -5.49 9.76 -2.63
CA SER A 66 -4.78 10.51 -3.69
C SER A 66 -5.21 10.08 -5.09
N GLY A 67 -5.76 8.87 -5.24
CA GLY A 67 -5.81 8.25 -6.56
C GLY A 67 -4.40 7.99 -7.10
N ARG A 68 -4.29 7.87 -8.43
CA ARG A 68 -3.00 7.74 -9.12
C ARG A 68 -2.38 9.10 -9.34
N VAL A 69 -1.28 9.36 -8.68
CA VAL A 69 -0.53 10.62 -8.79
C VAL A 69 0.97 10.35 -8.91
N SER A 70 1.73 11.32 -9.43
CA SER A 70 3.19 11.24 -9.37
C SER A 70 3.66 11.14 -7.92
N TYR A 71 4.80 10.47 -7.66
CA TYR A 71 5.33 10.44 -6.30
C TYR A 71 5.64 11.84 -5.76
N LYS A 72 5.97 12.79 -6.63
CA LYS A 72 6.22 14.20 -6.26
C LYS A 72 4.95 14.87 -5.73
N ASP A 73 3.83 14.68 -6.43
CA ASP A 73 2.53 15.21 -5.99
C ASP A 73 2.06 14.54 -4.72
N PHE A 74 2.24 13.20 -4.61
CA PHE A 74 1.95 12.46 -3.39
C PHE A 74 2.75 12.97 -2.19
N MET A 75 4.04 13.23 -2.39
CA MET A 75 4.92 13.77 -1.36
C MET A 75 4.52 15.19 -0.96
N ALA A 76 4.22 16.06 -1.93
CA ALA A 76 3.75 17.42 -1.68
C ALA A 76 2.44 17.43 -0.88
N ALA A 77 1.47 16.58 -1.27
CA ALA A 77 0.21 16.44 -0.55
C ALA A 77 0.40 15.86 0.86
N SER A 78 1.34 14.91 1.04
CA SER A 78 1.68 14.35 2.34
C SER A 78 2.28 15.40 3.28
N LYS A 79 3.24 16.21 2.78
CA LYS A 79 3.82 17.35 3.53
C LYS A 79 2.73 18.32 3.98
N ALA A 80 1.90 18.77 3.04
CA ALA A 80 0.81 19.70 3.33
C ALA A 80 -0.21 19.13 4.35
N GLY A 81 -0.45 17.83 4.32
CA GLY A 81 -1.29 17.16 5.31
C GLY A 81 -0.66 17.16 6.71
N MET A 82 0.61 16.82 6.81
CA MET A 82 1.35 16.82 8.08
C MET A 82 1.50 18.22 8.67
N ASP A 83 1.74 19.24 7.85
CA ASP A 83 1.77 20.65 8.27
C ASP A 83 0.44 21.11 8.85
N LYS A 84 -0.67 20.50 8.43
CA LYS A 84 -2.01 20.73 8.97
C LYS A 84 -2.37 19.85 10.17
N GLY A 85 -1.39 19.08 10.70
CA GLY A 85 -1.55 18.24 11.87
C GLY A 85 -2.03 16.81 11.60
N ALA A 86 -1.97 16.32 10.36
CA ALA A 86 -2.23 14.91 10.10
C ALA A 86 -1.22 14.03 10.85
N PHE A 87 -1.73 13.11 11.66
CA PHE A 87 -0.90 12.19 12.42
C PHE A 87 -1.10 10.77 11.91
N ILE A 88 -0.11 10.29 11.17
CA ILE A 88 -0.12 8.99 10.51
C ILE A 88 1.14 8.25 10.90
N MET A 89 0.99 6.98 11.27
CA MET A 89 2.09 6.07 11.54
C MET A 89 1.87 4.74 10.82
N HIS A 90 2.96 4.18 10.30
CA HIS A 90 2.95 2.86 9.68
C HIS A 90 3.77 1.88 10.51
N ARG A 91 3.21 0.70 10.75
CA ARG A 91 3.93 -0.42 11.37
C ARG A 91 4.23 -1.46 10.29
N CYS A 92 5.49 -1.67 9.99
CA CYS A 92 5.93 -2.74 9.09
C CYS A 92 5.94 -4.07 9.85
N HIS A 93 5.24 -5.09 9.29
CA HIS A 93 5.17 -6.43 9.87
C HIS A 93 6.06 -7.43 9.15
N GLY A 94 6.49 -7.14 7.95
CA GLY A 94 7.36 -7.99 7.17
C GLY A 94 7.34 -7.67 5.69
N VAL A 95 8.39 -8.11 5.01
CA VAL A 95 8.62 -7.83 3.59
C VAL A 95 8.98 -9.13 2.86
N THR A 96 8.38 -9.33 1.68
CA THR A 96 8.73 -10.42 0.76
C THR A 96 9.03 -9.84 -0.62
N THR A 97 10.00 -10.43 -1.32
CA THR A 97 10.43 -9.96 -2.64
C THR A 97 10.45 -11.10 -3.64
N ASP A 98 9.78 -10.89 -4.77
CA ASP A 98 9.93 -11.66 -5.99
C ASP A 98 10.84 -10.86 -6.92
N ILE A 99 11.93 -11.45 -7.41
CA ILE A 99 12.95 -10.78 -8.24
C ILE A 99 13.22 -11.59 -9.50
N THR A 100 13.45 -10.91 -10.63
CA THR A 100 13.86 -11.57 -11.88
C THR A 100 15.28 -12.11 -11.75
N PRO A 101 15.61 -13.23 -12.43
CA PRO A 101 16.95 -13.84 -12.35
C PRO A 101 18.10 -12.90 -12.73
N ASP A 102 17.85 -11.97 -13.65
CA ASP A 102 18.81 -10.95 -14.10
C ASP A 102 18.88 -9.72 -13.18
N ALA A 103 18.10 -9.70 -12.11
CA ALA A 103 18.00 -8.60 -11.15
C ALA A 103 17.68 -7.23 -11.81
N THR A 104 16.82 -7.21 -12.82
CA THR A 104 16.38 -5.97 -13.47
C THR A 104 15.03 -5.49 -12.97
N ARG A 105 14.14 -6.40 -12.57
CA ARG A 105 12.81 -6.10 -12.03
C ARG A 105 12.52 -6.89 -10.78
N ALA A 106 11.72 -6.29 -9.90
CA ALA A 106 11.24 -6.96 -8.70
C ALA A 106 9.85 -6.46 -8.30
N VAL A 107 9.13 -7.30 -7.58
CA VAL A 107 7.91 -6.92 -6.85
C VAL A 107 8.16 -7.21 -5.38
N THR A 108 8.13 -6.15 -4.58
CA THR A 108 8.29 -6.26 -3.13
C THR A 108 6.95 -5.98 -2.46
N LYS A 109 6.51 -6.91 -1.63
CA LYS A 109 5.25 -6.81 -0.87
C LYS A 109 5.58 -6.62 0.60
N MET A 110 5.19 -5.48 1.15
CA MET A 110 5.36 -5.15 2.57
C MET A 110 4.00 -5.24 3.26
N LYS A 111 3.88 -6.10 4.26
CA LYS A 111 2.72 -6.12 5.15
C LYS A 111 2.86 -5.01 6.18
N ALA A 112 1.84 -4.15 6.29
CA ALA A 112 1.87 -3.02 7.20
C ALA A 112 0.48 -2.71 7.76
N THR A 113 0.46 -2.04 8.92
CA THR A 113 -0.73 -1.38 9.45
C THR A 113 -0.54 0.13 9.35
N ILE A 114 -1.45 0.80 8.66
CA ILE A 114 -1.56 2.28 8.66
C ILE A 114 -2.42 2.64 9.85
N THR A 115 -1.90 3.47 10.77
CA THR A 115 -2.68 4.07 11.85
C THR A 115 -2.77 5.56 11.62
N GLN A 116 -3.97 6.08 11.40
CA GLN A 116 -4.19 7.51 11.25
C GLN A 116 -5.11 8.01 12.34
N ARG A 117 -4.69 9.07 13.06
CA ARG A 117 -5.45 9.75 14.09
C ARG A 117 -6.44 10.73 13.48
N PHE A 118 -7.68 10.70 13.99
CA PHE A 118 -8.75 11.63 13.61
C PHE A 118 -9.49 12.13 14.84
N THR A 119 -10.21 13.24 14.68
CA THR A 119 -11.18 13.70 15.66
C THR A 119 -12.58 13.60 15.07
N ILE A 120 -13.43 12.76 15.66
CA ILE A 120 -14.82 12.55 15.23
C ILE A 120 -15.73 12.79 16.44
N ASP A 121 -16.76 13.62 16.26
CA ASP A 121 -17.72 13.96 17.33
C ASP A 121 -17.02 14.38 18.65
N GLY A 122 -15.92 15.14 18.54
CA GLY A 122 -15.10 15.57 19.67
C GLY A 122 -14.28 14.48 20.36
N CYS A 123 -14.23 13.27 19.80
CA CYS A 123 -13.44 12.16 20.30
C CYS A 123 -12.25 11.87 19.37
N GLU A 124 -11.06 11.70 19.94
CA GLU A 124 -9.92 11.20 19.19
C GLU A 124 -10.07 9.68 18.94
N VAL A 125 -9.86 9.29 17.71
CA VAL A 125 -9.92 7.89 17.24
C VAL A 125 -8.74 7.57 16.35
N ASP A 126 -8.30 6.31 16.38
CA ASP A 126 -7.34 5.75 15.45
C ASP A 126 -8.05 4.84 14.46
N ALA A 127 -7.98 5.18 13.18
CA ALA A 127 -8.32 4.24 12.12
C ALA A 127 -7.06 3.39 11.82
N GLU A 128 -7.13 2.10 12.15
CA GLU A 128 -6.07 1.13 11.86
C GLU A 128 -6.46 0.28 10.67
N ALA A 129 -5.74 0.43 9.55
CA ALA A 129 -5.94 -0.31 8.32
C ALA A 129 -4.78 -1.29 8.07
N ASP A 130 -5.06 -2.58 8.18
CA ASP A 130 -4.12 -3.63 7.80
C ASP A 130 -4.09 -3.75 6.28
N CYS A 131 -2.90 -3.61 5.70
CA CYS A 131 -2.72 -3.60 4.26
C CYS A 131 -1.41 -4.27 3.85
N ARG A 132 -1.27 -4.47 2.55
CA ARG A 132 0.00 -4.80 1.92
C ARG A 132 0.35 -3.74 0.89
N PHE A 133 1.52 -3.16 1.03
CA PHE A 133 2.10 -2.32 -0.02
C PHE A 133 2.72 -3.21 -1.09
N CYS A 134 2.54 -2.84 -2.34
CA CYS A 134 3.10 -3.52 -3.50
C CYS A 134 3.98 -2.53 -4.26
N PHE A 135 5.28 -2.73 -4.17
CA PHE A 135 6.28 -1.93 -4.87
C PHE A 135 6.70 -2.66 -6.14
N PHE A 136 6.59 -1.99 -7.26
CA PHE A 136 7.12 -2.44 -8.55
C PHE A 136 8.47 -1.76 -8.76
N PHE A 137 9.53 -2.49 -8.46
CA PHE A 137 10.91 -1.99 -8.56
C PHE A 137 11.53 -2.31 -9.90
N GLU A 138 12.29 -1.36 -10.43
CA GLU A 138 13.14 -1.52 -11.59
C GLU A 138 14.56 -1.08 -11.26
N LYS A 139 15.56 -1.77 -11.83
CA LYS A 139 16.95 -1.39 -11.73
C LYS A 139 17.37 -0.66 -12.99
N ALA A 140 17.50 0.65 -12.91
CA ALA A 140 17.94 1.51 -14.00
C ALA A 140 19.28 2.18 -13.64
N ASN A 141 20.25 2.16 -14.55
CA ASN A 141 21.58 2.72 -14.34
C ASN A 141 22.26 2.23 -13.04
N GLY A 142 22.08 0.94 -12.72
CA GLY A 142 22.66 0.31 -11.54
C GLY A 142 21.93 0.62 -10.22
N ARG A 143 20.86 1.44 -10.24
CA ARG A 143 20.09 1.85 -9.06
C ARG A 143 18.69 1.24 -9.09
N TRP A 144 18.28 0.64 -7.97
CA TRP A 144 16.89 0.27 -7.75
C TRP A 144 16.02 1.49 -7.41
N GLY A 145 14.81 1.53 -7.95
CA GLY A 145 13.80 2.51 -7.58
C GLY A 145 12.41 1.98 -7.90
N ALA A 146 11.41 2.42 -7.16
CA ALA A 146 10.03 2.09 -7.44
C ALA A 146 9.54 2.86 -8.68
N ARG A 147 8.84 2.16 -9.59
CA ARG A 147 8.08 2.74 -10.70
C ARG A 147 6.63 2.97 -10.28
N PHE A 148 6.08 2.02 -9.51
CA PHE A 148 4.71 2.07 -9.03
C PHE A 148 4.65 1.60 -7.58
N VAL A 149 3.76 2.23 -6.80
CA VAL A 149 3.40 1.77 -5.46
C VAL A 149 1.89 1.66 -5.36
N ARG A 150 1.42 0.44 -5.09
CA ARG A 150 0.01 0.08 -4.93
C ARG A 150 -0.23 -0.54 -3.56
N HIS A 151 -1.51 -0.73 -3.23
CA HIS A 151 -1.89 -1.29 -1.94
C HIS A 151 -3.01 -2.30 -2.10
N TRP A 152 -2.97 -3.39 -1.31
CA TRP A 152 -4.13 -4.19 -0.94
C TRP A 152 -4.61 -3.71 0.42
N TYR A 153 -5.84 -3.25 0.53
CA TYR A 153 -6.48 -2.88 1.78
C TYR A 153 -7.29 -4.07 2.27
N GLU A 154 -6.85 -4.72 3.34
CA GLU A 154 -7.32 -6.06 3.69
C GLU A 154 -8.44 -6.05 4.73
N LYS A 155 -8.28 -5.27 5.77
CA LYS A 155 -9.28 -5.04 6.83
C LYS A 155 -8.90 -3.81 7.64
N ASP A 156 -9.88 -3.19 8.25
CA ASP A 156 -9.62 -2.09 9.16
C ASP A 156 -10.53 -2.11 10.39
N LYS A 157 -10.25 -1.22 11.32
CA LYS A 157 -11.02 -0.98 12.54
C LYS A 157 -10.85 0.46 12.99
N LEU A 158 -11.80 0.92 13.82
CA LEU A 158 -11.76 2.22 14.45
C LEU A 158 -11.65 2.03 15.96
N LEU A 159 -10.65 2.67 16.58
CA LEU A 159 -10.37 2.57 18.01
C LEU A 159 -10.44 3.94 18.67
N PRO A 160 -11.28 4.15 19.70
CA PRO A 160 -11.21 5.37 20.48
C PRO A 160 -9.90 5.41 21.28
N VAL A 161 -9.22 6.57 21.26
CA VAL A 161 -7.99 6.78 22.03
C VAL A 161 -8.27 6.77 23.53
N ASN A 162 -9.37 7.40 23.92
CA ASN A 162 -9.88 7.28 25.27
C ASN A 162 -11.05 6.27 25.26
N PRO A 163 -10.91 5.08 25.89
CA PRO A 163 -11.94 4.04 25.86
C PRO A 163 -13.27 4.46 26.50
N ASN A 164 -13.28 5.52 27.29
CA ASN A 164 -14.50 6.07 27.90
C ASN A 164 -15.20 7.12 27.02
N LYS A 165 -14.64 7.44 25.85
CA LYS A 165 -15.19 8.42 24.91
C LYS A 165 -15.36 7.76 23.54
N ILE A 166 -16.57 7.33 23.23
CA ILE A 166 -16.90 6.65 21.97
C ILE A 166 -17.63 7.65 21.08
N PRO A 167 -17.14 7.93 19.85
CA PRO A 167 -17.80 8.83 18.91
C PRO A 167 -19.11 8.22 18.40
N ARG A 168 -20.03 9.05 17.98
CA ARG A 168 -21.22 8.61 17.23
C ARG A 168 -20.83 8.38 15.79
N ILE A 169 -21.06 7.17 15.32
CA ILE A 169 -20.77 6.77 13.96
C ILE A 169 -22.10 6.65 13.19
N ASN A 170 -22.11 7.16 11.97
CA ASN A 170 -23.21 6.90 11.04
C ASN A 170 -22.96 5.53 10.36
N ASP A 171 -23.66 4.50 10.83
CA ASP A 171 -23.48 3.12 10.36
C ASP A 171 -23.84 2.95 8.89
N GLU A 172 -24.87 3.65 8.39
CA GLU A 172 -25.24 3.61 6.98
C GLU A 172 -24.09 4.13 6.10
N LYS A 173 -23.54 5.30 6.45
CA LYS A 173 -22.39 5.87 5.76
C LYS A 173 -21.15 4.98 5.89
N LEU A 174 -20.84 4.49 7.08
CA LEU A 174 -19.70 3.59 7.32
C LEU A 174 -19.79 2.33 6.44
N ASN A 175 -20.94 1.70 6.41
CA ASN A 175 -21.17 0.47 5.65
C ASN A 175 -21.32 0.70 4.13
N SER A 176 -21.36 1.94 3.67
CA SER A 176 -21.30 2.27 2.24
C SER A 176 -19.90 2.18 1.65
N TYR A 177 -18.86 2.09 2.49
CA TYR A 177 -17.47 1.97 2.06
C TYR A 177 -17.06 0.50 1.92
N PRO A 178 -16.01 0.24 1.10
CA PRO A 178 -15.48 -1.11 0.94
C PRO A 178 -14.97 -1.71 2.26
N GLU A 179 -15.27 -2.98 2.49
CA GLU A 179 -14.98 -3.69 3.75
C GLU A 179 -13.51 -3.64 4.19
N GLY A 180 -12.59 -3.59 3.23
CA GLY A 180 -11.15 -3.62 3.53
C GLY A 180 -10.60 -2.33 4.14
N TYR A 181 -11.31 -1.20 4.04
CA TYR A 181 -10.85 0.11 4.50
C TYR A 181 -12.00 1.08 4.85
N LYS A 182 -13.14 0.55 5.25
CA LYS A 182 -14.35 1.36 5.52
C LYS A 182 -14.15 2.38 6.65
N CYS A 183 -13.44 2.01 7.71
CA CYS A 183 -13.17 2.89 8.84
C CYS A 183 -12.23 4.02 8.44
N LEU A 184 -11.15 3.70 7.72
CA LEU A 184 -10.20 4.68 7.22
C LEU A 184 -10.88 5.64 6.23
N ALA A 185 -11.64 5.11 5.26
CA ALA A 185 -12.36 5.90 4.27
C ALA A 185 -13.40 6.84 4.91
N TYR A 186 -14.18 6.31 5.87
CA TYR A 186 -15.15 7.10 6.62
C TYR A 186 -14.51 8.30 7.30
N CYS A 187 -13.37 8.09 7.99
CA CYS A 187 -12.67 9.14 8.69
C CYS A 187 -12.05 10.15 7.72
N GLN A 188 -11.43 9.69 6.64
CA GLN A 188 -10.80 10.55 5.63
C GLN A 188 -11.82 11.47 4.94
N GLU A 189 -12.96 10.95 4.49
CA GLU A 189 -14.01 11.78 3.87
C GLU A 189 -14.65 12.75 4.86
N LEU A 190 -14.84 12.31 6.10
CA LEU A 190 -15.50 13.17 7.11
C LEU A 190 -14.62 14.34 7.55
N THR A 191 -13.30 14.13 7.66
CA THR A 191 -12.41 15.11 8.33
C THR A 191 -11.44 15.81 7.38
N MET A 192 -11.08 15.18 6.25
CA MET A 192 -10.09 15.72 5.32
C MET A 192 -10.73 16.40 4.11
N GLY A 193 -12.03 16.23 3.88
CA GLY A 193 -12.74 16.78 2.72
C GLY A 193 -12.30 16.17 1.38
N VAL A 194 -11.72 14.98 1.39
CA VAL A 194 -11.33 14.23 0.20
C VAL A 194 -12.45 13.29 -0.23
N THR A 195 -12.47 12.91 -1.50
CA THR A 195 -13.28 11.80 -1.99
C THR A 195 -12.43 10.55 -2.04
N VAL A 196 -12.83 9.53 -1.29
CA VAL A 196 -12.08 8.27 -1.22
C VAL A 196 -12.52 7.33 -2.34
N LEU A 197 -11.54 6.74 -3.03
CA LEU A 197 -11.80 5.73 -4.06
C LEU A 197 -12.43 4.47 -3.45
N ARG A 198 -13.40 3.90 -4.17
CA ARG A 198 -14.19 2.76 -3.72
C ARG A 198 -13.79 1.42 -4.36
N ASP A 199 -12.75 1.44 -5.20
CA ASP A 199 -12.34 0.30 -6.02
C ASP A 199 -10.87 -0.09 -5.80
N MET A 200 -10.31 0.20 -4.63
CA MET A 200 -8.93 -0.21 -4.30
C MET A 200 -8.85 -1.73 -4.11
N PRO A 201 -7.71 -2.35 -4.47
CA PRO A 201 -7.52 -3.78 -4.22
C PRO A 201 -7.77 -4.13 -2.76
N GLY A 202 -8.62 -5.12 -2.52
CA GLY A 202 -9.00 -5.58 -1.19
C GLY A 202 -8.31 -6.89 -0.80
N HIS A 203 -8.90 -7.59 0.17
CA HIS A 203 -8.52 -8.95 0.50
C HIS A 203 -9.24 -9.94 -0.41
N ARG A 204 -8.63 -11.09 -0.65
CA ARG A 204 -9.21 -12.16 -1.47
C ARG A 204 -10.58 -12.66 -0.97
N ARG A 205 -10.89 -12.46 0.30
CA ARG A 205 -12.20 -12.77 0.90
C ARG A 205 -13.33 -11.85 0.43
N HIS A 206 -13.02 -10.71 -0.19
CA HIS A 206 -14.00 -9.76 -0.70
C HIS A 206 -14.58 -10.21 -2.05
N VAL A 207 -14.93 -11.49 -2.14
CA VAL A 207 -15.42 -12.15 -3.36
C VAL A 207 -16.70 -11.49 -3.85
N GLY A 208 -16.81 -11.34 -5.18
CA GLY A 208 -17.99 -10.73 -5.81
C GLY A 208 -18.06 -9.22 -5.64
N THR A 209 -16.99 -8.60 -5.13
CA THR A 209 -16.85 -7.14 -5.06
C THR A 209 -15.76 -6.65 -6.01
N VAL A 210 -15.85 -5.38 -6.40
CA VAL A 210 -14.79 -4.71 -7.19
C VAL A 210 -13.42 -4.81 -6.51
N CYS A 211 -13.36 -4.70 -5.18
CA CYS A 211 -12.11 -4.80 -4.43
C CYS A 211 -11.50 -6.21 -4.49
N GLY A 212 -12.31 -7.26 -4.53
CA GLY A 212 -11.85 -8.63 -4.73
C GLY A 212 -11.31 -8.87 -6.15
N GLU A 213 -11.98 -8.33 -7.17
CA GLU A 213 -11.50 -8.39 -8.55
C GLU A 213 -10.17 -7.62 -8.73
N LYS A 214 -10.06 -6.45 -8.11
CA LYS A 214 -8.83 -5.64 -8.10
C LYS A 214 -7.69 -6.32 -7.32
N HIS A 215 -8.00 -7.13 -6.30
CA HIS A 215 -7.01 -7.97 -5.63
C HIS A 215 -6.29 -8.87 -6.62
N ASP A 216 -7.03 -9.62 -7.40
CA ASP A 216 -6.48 -10.56 -8.38
C ASP A 216 -5.80 -9.84 -9.55
N LEU A 217 -6.35 -8.69 -9.97
CA LEU A 217 -5.73 -7.85 -10.99
C LEU A 217 -4.33 -7.39 -10.56
N LEU A 218 -4.14 -6.94 -9.33
CA LEU A 218 -2.83 -6.48 -8.86
C LEU A 218 -1.81 -7.62 -8.81
N TYR A 219 -2.23 -8.87 -8.56
CA TYR A 219 -1.36 -10.04 -8.69
C TYR A 219 -1.00 -10.33 -10.16
N ARG A 220 -1.94 -10.20 -11.09
CA ARG A 220 -1.65 -10.36 -12.54
C ARG A 220 -0.68 -9.27 -13.03
N LEU A 221 -0.87 -8.03 -12.64
CA LEU A 221 0.07 -6.94 -12.94
C LEU A 221 1.46 -7.21 -12.35
N SER A 222 1.53 -7.77 -11.14
CA SER A 222 2.80 -8.18 -10.53
C SER A 222 3.51 -9.26 -11.34
N LYS A 223 2.75 -10.26 -11.83
CA LYS A 223 3.28 -11.29 -12.76
C LYS A 223 3.78 -10.65 -14.04
N ASP A 224 2.96 -9.84 -14.70
CA ASP A 224 3.29 -9.22 -15.98
C ASP A 224 4.54 -8.33 -15.88
N TRP A 225 4.70 -7.61 -14.77
CA TRP A 225 5.91 -6.85 -14.47
C TRP A 225 7.15 -7.72 -14.39
N LEU A 226 7.08 -8.83 -13.66
CA LEU A 226 8.18 -9.77 -13.49
C LEU A 226 8.49 -10.55 -14.76
N ASP A 227 7.51 -10.76 -15.63
CA ASP A 227 7.69 -11.38 -16.96
C ASP A 227 8.17 -10.36 -18.03
N GLY A 228 8.55 -9.15 -17.62
CA GLY A 228 9.16 -8.15 -18.51
C GLY A 228 8.18 -7.33 -19.34
N LYS A 229 6.86 -7.47 -19.11
CA LYS A 229 5.86 -6.72 -19.87
C LYS A 229 5.80 -5.26 -19.44
N THR A 230 5.33 -4.40 -20.34
CA THR A 230 4.89 -3.05 -20.00
C THR A 230 3.52 -3.16 -19.33
N ILE A 231 3.39 -2.54 -18.17
CA ILE A 231 2.13 -2.51 -17.43
C ILE A 231 1.69 -1.06 -17.17
N ASP A 232 0.40 -0.88 -17.06
CA ASP A 232 -0.21 0.35 -16.52
C ASP A 232 -0.92 0.00 -15.21
N VAL A 233 -0.48 0.60 -14.10
CA VAL A 233 -0.82 0.19 -12.72
C VAL A 233 -1.65 1.25 -12.00
#